data_2978ad256cf256d01411172ce46379ea
#
_entry.id   2978ad256cf256d01411172ce46379ea
#
_cell.length_a   1.000
_cell.length_b   1.000
_cell.length_c   1.000
_cell.angle_alpha   90.00
_cell.angle_beta   90.00
_cell.angle_gamma   90.00
#
_symmetry.space_group_name_H-M   'P 1'
#
loop_
_entity.id
_entity.type
_entity.pdbx_description
1 polymer ?
#
loop_
_entity_poly.entity_id
_entity_poly.type
_entity_poly.pdbx_seq_one_letter_code
_entity_poly.pdbx_strand_id
1 'polypeptide(L)'
;MPDAPPEFGESPDSDAVAESNEFDSLRGIVADGVVGAAGGLVGTAMMTVVFLIAQSVGAFELTDFAILMELLGLSEVVPPVLFGFLLFLGGGMVPWPLLFASLKAYLPGESSPISGAFFGAAMWTGFVLAFYTGQTGLALVLYAILTLVAHVVY
;
A
#
# COMPACT_ATOMS: atom_id res chain seq x y z
N MET A 1 47.58 42.78 -21.93
CA MET A 1 47.24 41.42 -21.50
C MET A 1 46.05 41.60 -20.58
N PRO A 2 44.84 41.16 -20.90
CA PRO A 2 43.70 41.27 -20.01
C PRO A 2 43.82 40.19 -18.95
N ASP A 3 43.66 40.59 -17.69
CA ASP A 3 43.66 39.72 -16.52
C ASP A 3 42.58 38.67 -16.63
N ALA A 4 42.95 37.38 -16.42
CA ALA A 4 42.02 36.28 -16.30
C ALA A 4 41.11 36.49 -15.06
N PRO A 5 39.79 36.24 -15.15
CA PRO A 5 38.95 36.33 -13.99
C PRO A 5 39.36 35.29 -12.96
N PRO A 6 39.22 35.59 -11.64
CA PRO A 6 39.57 34.64 -10.61
C PRO A 6 38.73 33.38 -10.75
N GLU A 7 39.37 32.22 -10.78
CA GLU A 7 38.71 30.93 -10.64
C GLU A 7 38.08 30.91 -9.23
N PHE A 8 36.77 30.93 -9.15
CA PHE A 8 36.04 30.62 -7.93
C PHE A 8 36.26 29.13 -7.66
N GLY A 9 37.33 28.82 -6.92
CA GLY A 9 37.55 27.48 -6.41
C GLY A 9 36.34 27.10 -5.54
N GLU A 10 35.70 25.99 -5.86
CA GLU A 10 34.69 25.35 -5.03
C GLU A 10 35.29 25.19 -3.63
N SER A 11 34.69 25.84 -2.64
CA SER A 11 35.19 25.75 -1.26
C SER A 11 34.89 24.34 -0.73
N PRO A 12 35.83 23.70 0.00
CA PRO A 12 35.62 22.38 0.61
C PRO A 12 34.38 22.28 1.49
N ASP A 13 33.87 23.41 1.98
CA ASP A 13 32.61 23.50 2.77
C ASP A 13 31.34 23.24 1.94
N SER A 14 31.36 23.50 0.61
CA SER A 14 30.19 23.28 -0.23
C SER A 14 29.86 21.79 -0.41
N ASP A 15 30.91 20.95 -0.51
CA ASP A 15 30.74 19.50 -0.68
C ASP A 15 30.29 18.85 0.62
N ALA A 16 30.81 19.27 1.77
CA ALA A 16 30.35 18.79 3.05
C ALA A 16 28.89 19.17 3.38
N VAL A 17 28.46 20.37 2.97
CA VAL A 17 27.08 20.82 3.11
C VAL A 17 26.16 20.05 2.16
N ALA A 18 26.60 19.75 0.93
CA ALA A 18 25.83 18.96 -0.02
C ALA A 18 25.65 17.52 0.49
N GLU A 19 26.71 16.87 0.95
CA GLU A 19 26.65 15.52 1.54
C GLU A 19 25.74 15.46 2.77
N SER A 20 25.79 16.45 3.68
CA SER A 20 24.93 16.49 4.86
C SER A 20 23.45 16.63 4.48
N ASN A 21 23.12 17.47 3.49
CA ASN A 21 21.76 17.66 3.01
C ASN A 21 21.22 16.39 2.31
N GLU A 22 22.07 15.69 1.58
CA GLU A 22 21.71 14.43 0.90
C GLU A 22 21.43 13.32 1.94
N PHE A 23 22.25 13.24 2.98
CA PHE A 23 22.08 12.28 4.07
C PHE A 23 20.81 12.54 4.89
N ASP A 24 20.49 13.80 5.18
CA ASP A 24 19.30 14.19 5.91
C ASP A 24 18.04 13.94 5.05
N SER A 25 18.12 14.15 3.74
CA SER A 25 17.06 13.81 2.79
C SER A 25 16.77 12.30 2.75
N LEU A 26 17.82 11.46 2.68
CA LEU A 26 17.69 10.01 2.70
C LEU A 26 17.09 9.50 4.01
N ARG A 27 17.52 10.05 5.16
CA ARG A 27 16.94 9.72 6.47
C ARG A 27 15.46 10.08 6.54
N GLY A 28 15.06 11.22 5.99
CA GLY A 28 13.66 11.63 5.89
C GLY A 28 12.85 10.63 5.08
N ILE A 29 13.30 10.26 3.88
CA ILE A 29 12.63 9.30 3.01
C ILE A 29 12.47 7.93 3.69
N VAL A 30 13.52 7.45 4.36
CA VAL A 30 13.47 6.17 5.09
C VAL A 30 12.51 6.24 6.28
N ALA A 31 12.53 7.33 7.04
CA ALA A 31 11.62 7.52 8.16
C ALA A 31 10.14 7.54 7.71
N ASP A 32 9.83 8.27 6.65
CA ASP A 32 8.50 8.33 6.06
C ASP A 32 8.07 6.96 5.51
N GLY A 33 9.00 6.23 4.89
CA GLY A 33 8.77 4.85 4.43
C GLY A 33 8.45 3.88 5.58
N VAL A 34 9.16 3.97 6.70
CA VAL A 34 8.89 3.15 7.90
C VAL A 34 7.53 3.49 8.52
N VAL A 35 7.20 4.78 8.62
CA VAL A 35 5.89 5.22 9.12
C VAL A 35 4.78 4.74 8.20
N GLY A 36 4.96 4.85 6.88
CA GLY A 36 4.02 4.34 5.89
C GLY A 36 3.82 2.82 6.00
N ALA A 37 4.91 2.06 6.14
CA ALA A 37 4.85 0.60 6.30
C ALA A 37 4.16 0.18 7.62
N ALA A 38 4.43 0.89 8.72
CA ALA A 38 3.78 0.64 10.00
C ALA A 38 2.27 0.94 9.92
N GLY A 39 1.89 2.06 9.30
CA GLY A 39 0.49 2.39 9.03
C GLY A 39 -0.19 1.35 8.16
N GLY A 40 0.46 0.92 7.09
CA GLY A 40 -0.01 -0.14 6.20
C GLY A 40 -0.19 -1.50 6.91
N LEU A 41 0.73 -1.85 7.82
CA LEU A 41 0.60 -3.05 8.66
C LEU A 41 -0.65 -2.98 9.54
N VAL A 42 -0.85 -1.86 10.24
CA VAL A 42 -2.04 -1.66 11.10
C VAL A 42 -3.31 -1.68 10.25
N GLY A 43 -3.33 -0.99 9.11
CA GLY A 43 -4.47 -0.98 8.18
C GLY A 43 -4.79 -2.39 7.68
N THR A 44 -3.77 -3.16 7.25
CA THR A 44 -3.96 -4.54 6.78
C THR A 44 -4.43 -5.46 7.93
N ALA A 45 -3.97 -5.24 9.17
CA ALA A 45 -4.47 -5.99 10.32
C ALA A 45 -5.96 -5.70 10.58
N MET A 46 -6.39 -4.45 10.53
CA MET A 46 -7.80 -4.07 10.65
C MET A 46 -8.65 -4.67 9.52
N MET A 47 -8.16 -4.59 8.30
CA MET A 47 -8.77 -5.19 7.11
C MET A 47 -8.93 -6.70 7.28
N THR A 48 -7.90 -7.39 7.81
CA THR A 48 -7.95 -8.84 8.10
C THR A 48 -9.02 -9.17 9.12
N VAL A 49 -9.24 -8.33 10.14
CA VAL A 49 -10.34 -8.52 11.11
C VAL A 49 -11.69 -8.47 10.38
N VAL A 50 -11.90 -7.54 9.46
CA VAL A 50 -13.14 -7.47 8.67
C VAL A 50 -13.29 -8.69 7.77
N PHE A 51 -12.21 -9.20 7.17
CA PHE A 51 -12.25 -10.45 6.39
C PHE A 51 -12.59 -11.69 7.26
N LEU A 52 -12.12 -11.75 8.50
CA LEU A 52 -12.54 -12.80 9.43
C LEU A 52 -14.05 -12.71 9.74
N ILE A 53 -14.60 -11.50 9.86
CA ILE A 53 -16.05 -11.31 10.01
C ILE A 53 -16.76 -11.77 8.74
N ALA A 54 -16.27 -11.40 7.55
CA ALA A 54 -16.84 -11.82 6.28
C ALA A 54 -16.81 -13.35 6.11
N GLN A 55 -15.74 -14.00 6.56
CA GLN A 55 -15.63 -15.46 6.60
C GLN A 55 -16.67 -16.08 7.54
N SER A 56 -16.88 -15.52 8.72
CA SER A 56 -17.84 -16.06 9.69
C SER A 56 -19.29 -16.08 9.19
N VAL A 57 -19.61 -15.23 8.19
CA VAL A 57 -20.93 -15.17 7.56
C VAL A 57 -20.95 -15.78 6.15
N GLY A 58 -19.89 -16.49 5.75
CA GLY A 58 -19.78 -17.17 4.46
C GLY A 58 -19.70 -16.23 3.25
N ALA A 59 -19.24 -14.99 3.45
CA ALA A 59 -19.13 -13.99 2.41
C ALA A 59 -17.73 -13.94 1.76
N PHE A 60 -16.70 -14.40 2.45
CA PHE A 60 -15.31 -14.44 2.01
C PHE A 60 -14.59 -15.60 2.68
N GLU A 61 -13.59 -16.18 2.05
CA GLU A 61 -12.75 -17.19 2.67
C GLU A 61 -11.28 -16.75 2.65
N LEU A 62 -10.55 -16.97 3.76
CA LEU A 62 -9.10 -16.66 3.78
C LEU A 62 -8.30 -17.53 2.82
N THR A 63 -8.83 -18.68 2.42
CA THR A 63 -8.26 -19.54 1.37
C THR A 63 -8.27 -18.87 0.01
N ASP A 64 -9.12 -17.85 -0.22
CA ASP A 64 -9.18 -17.09 -1.47
C ASP A 64 -7.88 -16.31 -1.74
N PHE A 65 -7.04 -16.08 -0.72
CA PHE A 65 -5.71 -15.49 -0.94
C PHE A 65 -4.81 -16.35 -1.85
N ALA A 66 -5.11 -17.64 -2.04
CA ALA A 66 -4.43 -18.49 -3.02
C ALA A 66 -4.52 -17.93 -4.45
N ILE A 67 -5.58 -17.19 -4.78
CA ILE A 67 -5.79 -16.55 -6.09
C ILE A 67 -4.59 -15.68 -6.50
N LEU A 68 -3.93 -15.01 -5.55
CA LEU A 68 -2.75 -14.20 -5.85
C LEU A 68 -1.59 -15.05 -6.39
N MET A 69 -1.42 -16.27 -5.86
CA MET A 69 -0.39 -17.18 -6.36
C MET A 69 -0.79 -17.82 -7.69
N GLU A 70 -2.07 -18.07 -7.92
CA GLU A 70 -2.59 -18.53 -9.20
C GLU A 70 -2.35 -17.50 -10.30
N LEU A 71 -2.66 -16.23 -10.02
CA LEU A 71 -2.42 -15.10 -10.96
C LEU A 71 -0.94 -14.95 -11.33
N LEU A 72 -0.03 -15.29 -10.41
CA LEU A 72 1.42 -15.27 -10.64
C LEU A 72 1.95 -16.56 -11.25
N GLY A 73 1.13 -17.62 -11.40
CA GLY A 73 1.56 -18.93 -11.86
C GLY A 73 2.45 -19.69 -10.86
N LEU A 74 2.36 -19.37 -9.57
CA LEU A 74 3.21 -19.91 -8.50
C LEU A 74 2.49 -20.91 -7.57
N SER A 75 1.21 -21.19 -7.81
CA SER A 75 0.38 -22.07 -6.95
C SER A 75 0.93 -23.49 -6.76
N GLU A 76 1.65 -24.00 -7.75
CA GLU A 76 2.27 -25.33 -7.70
C GLU A 76 3.68 -25.34 -7.07
N VAL A 77 4.26 -24.14 -6.85
CA VAL A 77 5.65 -23.99 -6.39
C VAL A 77 5.73 -23.70 -4.90
N VAL A 78 4.72 -22.99 -4.36
CA VAL A 78 4.69 -22.56 -2.97
C VAL A 78 3.31 -22.83 -2.35
N PRO A 79 3.17 -22.95 -1.01
CA PRO A 79 1.87 -22.99 -0.35
C PRO A 79 1.02 -21.75 -0.69
N PRO A 80 -0.01 -21.86 -1.56
CA PRO A 80 -0.59 -20.68 -2.22
C PRO A 80 -1.34 -19.74 -1.25
N VAL A 81 -2.05 -20.27 -0.27
CA VAL A 81 -2.79 -19.46 0.72
C VAL A 81 -1.83 -18.62 1.57
N LEU A 82 -0.77 -19.24 2.10
CA LEU A 82 0.21 -18.56 2.94
C LEU A 82 0.94 -17.46 2.17
N PHE A 83 1.48 -17.79 1.00
CA PHE A 83 2.24 -16.83 0.21
C PHE A 83 1.34 -15.76 -0.41
N GLY A 84 0.09 -16.10 -0.77
CA GLY A 84 -0.91 -15.14 -1.20
C GLY A 84 -1.24 -14.13 -0.09
N PHE A 85 -1.44 -14.60 1.15
CA PHE A 85 -1.65 -13.70 2.28
C PHE A 85 -0.41 -12.83 2.57
N LEU A 86 0.79 -13.41 2.53
CA LEU A 86 2.03 -12.63 2.70
C LEU A 86 2.23 -11.59 1.61
N LEU A 87 1.88 -11.91 0.36
CA LEU A 87 1.91 -10.94 -0.74
C LEU A 87 0.89 -9.81 -0.52
N PHE A 88 -0.32 -10.15 -0.08
CA PHE A 88 -1.35 -9.18 0.28
C PHE A 88 -0.89 -8.26 1.43
N LEU A 89 -0.32 -8.84 2.50
CA LEU A 89 0.25 -8.09 3.62
C LEU A 89 1.39 -7.16 3.16
N GLY A 90 2.33 -7.69 2.37
CA GLY A 90 3.44 -6.90 1.81
C GLY A 90 2.95 -5.76 0.91
N GLY A 91 1.91 -6.03 0.12
CA GLY A 91 1.19 -5.01 -0.66
C GLY A 91 0.65 -3.89 0.20
N GLY A 92 -0.04 -4.24 1.29
CA GLY A 92 -0.55 -3.28 2.27
C GLY A 92 0.54 -2.48 2.97
N MET A 93 1.70 -3.05 3.21
CA MET A 93 2.79 -2.38 3.92
C MET A 93 3.64 -1.46 3.04
N VAL A 94 3.81 -1.75 1.77
CA VAL A 94 4.79 -1.05 0.93
C VAL A 94 4.16 -0.36 -0.29
N PRO A 95 3.71 -1.07 -1.34
CA PRO A 95 3.26 -0.39 -2.55
C PRO A 95 2.02 0.48 -2.36
N TRP A 96 1.04 0.05 -1.56
CA TRP A 96 -0.19 0.83 -1.39
C TRP A 96 0.01 2.11 -0.59
N PRO A 97 0.74 2.16 0.53
CA PRO A 97 1.08 3.42 1.19
C PRO A 97 1.88 4.38 0.31
N LEU A 98 2.84 3.86 -0.49
CA LEU A 98 3.60 4.68 -1.43
C LEU A 98 2.71 5.24 -2.54
N LEU A 99 1.81 4.41 -3.09
CA LEU A 99 0.85 4.84 -4.09
C LEU A 99 -0.11 5.89 -3.53
N PHE A 100 -0.63 5.69 -2.31
CA PHE A 100 -1.45 6.68 -1.63
C PHE A 100 -0.71 8.01 -1.43
N ALA A 101 0.53 7.97 -0.94
CA ALA A 101 1.34 9.17 -0.76
C ALA A 101 1.54 9.94 -2.07
N SER A 102 1.77 9.23 -3.16
CA SER A 102 1.95 9.80 -4.51
C SER A 102 0.68 10.40 -5.08
N LEU A 103 -0.49 9.82 -4.77
CA LEU A 103 -1.78 10.22 -5.33
C LEU A 103 -2.58 11.16 -4.42
N LYS A 104 -2.17 11.33 -3.15
CA LYS A 104 -2.94 12.06 -2.13
C LYS A 104 -3.37 13.45 -2.57
N ALA A 105 -2.53 14.17 -3.31
CA ALA A 105 -2.84 15.52 -3.80
C ALA A 105 -3.99 15.56 -4.83
N TYR A 106 -4.29 14.42 -5.45
CA TYR A 106 -5.33 14.28 -6.49
C TYR A 106 -6.59 13.61 -5.96
N LEU A 107 -6.54 13.05 -4.74
CA LEU A 107 -7.67 12.36 -4.15
C LEU A 107 -8.67 13.35 -3.53
N PRO A 108 -9.98 13.09 -3.63
CA PRO A 108 -10.99 13.91 -2.95
C PRO A 108 -10.81 13.90 -1.43
N GLY A 109 -11.16 15.02 -0.79
CA GLY A 109 -11.16 15.16 0.66
C GLY A 109 -10.10 16.12 1.19
N GLU A 110 -10.47 16.92 2.19
CA GLU A 110 -9.60 17.91 2.83
C GLU A 110 -8.70 17.32 3.92
N SER A 111 -8.99 16.09 4.35
CA SER A 111 -8.23 15.39 5.38
C SER A 111 -7.68 14.04 4.90
N SER A 112 -6.56 13.61 5.46
CA SER A 112 -5.94 12.32 5.12
C SER A 112 -6.87 11.12 5.29
N PRO A 113 -7.71 11.02 6.34
CA PRO A 113 -8.66 9.91 6.45
C PRO A 113 -9.70 9.87 5.33
N ILE A 114 -10.21 11.03 4.89
CA ILE A 114 -11.20 11.09 3.81
C ILE A 114 -10.54 10.69 2.49
N SER A 115 -9.36 11.24 2.16
CA SER A 115 -8.61 10.84 0.97
C SER A 115 -8.23 9.36 1.01
N GLY A 116 -7.89 8.82 2.19
CA GLY A 116 -7.63 7.39 2.41
C GLY A 116 -8.86 6.53 2.11
N ALA A 117 -10.03 6.94 2.59
CA ALA A 117 -11.29 6.22 2.31
C ALA A 117 -11.61 6.18 0.80
N PHE A 118 -11.40 7.27 0.07
CA PHE A 118 -11.54 7.30 -1.39
C PHE A 118 -10.52 6.40 -2.08
N PHE A 119 -9.27 6.42 -1.63
CA PHE A 119 -8.23 5.53 -2.13
C PHE A 119 -8.58 4.06 -1.88
N GLY A 120 -8.98 3.72 -0.66
CA GLY A 120 -9.41 2.37 -0.31
C GLY A 120 -10.61 1.90 -1.14
N ALA A 121 -11.61 2.76 -1.35
CA ALA A 121 -12.75 2.44 -2.20
C ALA A 121 -12.33 2.21 -3.67
N ALA A 122 -11.36 2.98 -4.18
CA ALA A 122 -10.81 2.75 -5.52
C ALA A 122 -10.06 1.41 -5.59
N MET A 123 -9.23 1.09 -4.59
CA MET A 123 -8.51 -0.20 -4.52
C MET A 123 -9.47 -1.39 -4.40
N TRP A 124 -10.60 -1.21 -3.68
CA TRP A 124 -11.63 -2.22 -3.57
C TRP A 124 -12.21 -2.64 -4.92
N THR A 125 -12.31 -1.77 -5.90
CA THR A 125 -12.85 -2.13 -7.23
C THR A 125 -12.02 -3.23 -7.91
N GLY A 126 -10.70 -3.19 -7.76
CA GLY A 126 -9.81 -4.25 -8.23
C GLY A 126 -9.93 -5.51 -7.38
N PHE A 127 -9.97 -5.35 -6.06
CA PHE A 127 -10.08 -6.46 -5.12
C PHE A 127 -11.37 -7.25 -5.32
N VAL A 128 -12.52 -6.57 -5.37
CA VAL A 128 -13.84 -7.22 -5.46
C VAL A 128 -14.00 -8.06 -6.73
N LEU A 129 -13.29 -7.70 -7.80
CA LEU A 129 -13.29 -8.47 -9.05
C LEU A 129 -12.27 -9.61 -9.01
N ALA A 130 -11.07 -9.37 -8.48
CA ALA A 130 -10.01 -10.37 -8.44
C ALA A 130 -10.30 -11.53 -7.48
N PHE A 131 -10.97 -11.24 -6.36
CA PHE A 131 -11.30 -12.23 -5.32
C PHE A 131 -12.74 -12.74 -5.39
N TYR A 132 -13.45 -12.48 -6.50
CA TYR A 132 -14.77 -13.04 -6.71
C TYR A 132 -14.70 -14.53 -7.04
N THR A 133 -15.24 -15.36 -6.18
CA THR A 133 -15.23 -16.84 -6.29
C THR A 133 -16.61 -17.44 -6.54
N GLY A 134 -17.57 -16.60 -7.04
CA GLY A 134 -18.90 -17.09 -7.43
C GLY A 134 -19.97 -16.92 -6.34
N GLN A 135 -19.77 -16.01 -5.38
CA GLN A 135 -20.80 -15.66 -4.39
C GLN A 135 -22.07 -15.21 -5.07
N THR A 136 -23.24 -15.61 -4.53
CA THR A 136 -24.56 -15.28 -5.06
C THR A 136 -25.52 -14.85 -3.95
N GLY A 137 -26.62 -14.20 -4.32
CA GLY A 137 -27.67 -13.81 -3.37
C GLY A 137 -27.13 -12.91 -2.24
N LEU A 138 -27.48 -13.25 -0.99
CA LEU A 138 -27.08 -12.47 0.17
C LEU A 138 -25.56 -12.53 0.40
N ALA A 139 -24.91 -13.67 0.13
CA ALA A 139 -23.45 -13.79 0.26
C ALA A 139 -22.69 -12.82 -0.65
N LEU A 140 -23.16 -12.59 -1.86
CA LEU A 140 -22.57 -11.59 -2.77
C LEU A 140 -22.72 -10.16 -2.21
N VAL A 141 -23.89 -9.82 -1.67
CA VAL A 141 -24.11 -8.49 -1.07
C VAL A 141 -23.20 -8.28 0.13
N LEU A 142 -23.10 -9.27 1.02
CA LEU A 142 -22.23 -9.22 2.18
C LEU A 142 -20.75 -9.18 1.78
N TYR A 143 -20.34 -9.97 0.77
CA TYR A 143 -19.01 -9.92 0.19
C TYR A 143 -18.66 -8.50 -0.26
N ALA A 144 -19.48 -7.90 -1.10
CA ALA A 144 -19.22 -6.56 -1.63
C ALA A 144 -19.15 -5.50 -0.52
N ILE A 145 -20.08 -5.52 0.44
CA ILE A 145 -20.14 -4.53 1.52
C ILE A 145 -18.98 -4.71 2.50
N LEU A 146 -18.73 -5.93 2.99
CA LEU A 146 -17.70 -6.17 4.00
C LEU A 146 -16.30 -5.96 3.42
N THR A 147 -16.05 -6.37 2.19
CA THR A 147 -14.76 -6.10 1.55
C THR A 147 -14.57 -4.61 1.24
N LEU A 148 -15.64 -3.86 0.91
CA LEU A 148 -15.58 -2.40 0.80
C LEU A 148 -15.23 -1.76 2.15
N VAL A 149 -15.94 -2.15 3.22
CA VAL A 149 -15.62 -1.67 4.58
C VAL A 149 -14.17 -1.96 4.94
N ALA A 150 -13.68 -3.16 4.65
CA ALA A 150 -12.29 -3.53 4.88
C ALA A 150 -11.31 -2.56 4.18
N HIS A 151 -11.59 -2.18 2.94
CA HIS A 151 -10.72 -1.27 2.18
C HIS A 151 -10.85 0.20 2.63
N VAL A 152 -12.03 0.63 3.07
CA VAL A 152 -12.24 2.00 3.56
C VAL A 152 -11.61 2.22 4.94
N VAL A 153 -11.52 1.18 5.77
CA VAL A 153 -10.87 1.28 7.09
C VAL A 153 -9.34 1.07 7.05
N TYR A 154 -8.82 0.56 5.93
CA TYR A 154 -7.40 0.47 5.66
C TYR A 154 -6.77 1.86 5.58
#